data_67899c4bc5b78a058346c3d4b110ada9
#
_entry.id   67899c4bc5b78a058346c3d4b110ada9
#
_cell.length_a   1.000
_cell.length_b   1.000
_cell.length_c   1.000
_cell.angle_alpha   90.00
_cell.angle_beta   90.00
_cell.angle_gamma   90.00
#
_symmetry.space_group_name_H-M   'P 1'
#
loop_
_entity.id
_entity.type
_entity.pdbx_description
1 polymer ?
#
loop_
_entity_poly.entity_id
_entity_poly.type
_entity_poly.pdbx_seq_one_letter_code
_entity_poly.pdbx_strand_id
1 'polypeptide(L)'
;MSDRPTSVIVAGARTPMGRLLGSLKGFSGADLGGFAIKGALEKAGVSPEQVDYVIMGQVLQAGAGQIPARQAAVKAGIPMSVPALTINKVCLSGINAIAMADQMIRAGEYDIVVAGGQESMTNAPHLLEKSREGYKYGDVTVRDHMAYDGLWDAFTDQAMGSLTESANTGDVAFTREEQDEFSARSHQLAAKAWKDGLFDDEVVPVSIPQRKGEPLEFKSDEGIRADTTADSLGKLRPAFAKEGTITAGSASQISDGAAAVVVMSKAKAEELGLTWLAEIGAHGVVAGPDSCLQQQPAMAIEKACAKEGISPADLDLVEINEAFAAVGLASAKMLGLDVDKVNVNGGAIALGHPIGMSGARIALHLALELQRRGGGVGAAALCGGGGQGDALIVRVPSAGQNG
;
A
#
# COMPACT_ATOMS: atom_id res chain seq x y z
N MET A 1 -8.37 -11.50 -29.45
CA MET A 1 -8.44 -10.99 -28.06
C MET A 1 -9.17 -12.05 -27.27
N SER A 2 -8.64 -12.50 -26.15
CA SER A 2 -9.21 -13.62 -25.40
C SER A 2 -10.54 -13.19 -24.75
N ASP A 3 -11.53 -14.07 -24.81
CA ASP A 3 -12.86 -13.97 -24.18
C ASP A 3 -12.83 -14.01 -22.64
N ARG A 4 -11.75 -13.47 -22.03
CA ARG A 4 -11.61 -13.44 -20.58
C ARG A 4 -12.40 -12.29 -19.99
N PRO A 5 -13.12 -12.51 -18.88
CA PRO A 5 -13.83 -11.44 -18.20
C PRO A 5 -12.90 -10.29 -17.83
N THR A 6 -13.36 -9.06 -17.95
CA THR A 6 -12.67 -7.88 -17.42
C THR A 6 -13.10 -7.69 -15.97
N SER A 7 -12.14 -7.41 -15.10
CA SER A 7 -12.40 -7.06 -13.71
C SER A 7 -12.38 -5.54 -13.54
N VAL A 8 -13.22 -5.05 -12.66
CA VAL A 8 -13.34 -3.62 -12.33
C VAL A 8 -13.18 -3.40 -10.83
N ILE A 9 -12.60 -2.26 -10.46
CA ILE A 9 -12.67 -1.72 -9.11
C ILE A 9 -13.92 -0.86 -9.03
N VAL A 10 -14.93 -1.31 -8.31
CA VAL A 10 -16.20 -0.58 -8.18
C VAL A 10 -16.03 0.61 -7.25
N ALA A 11 -15.49 0.38 -6.07
CA ALA A 11 -15.18 1.41 -5.08
C ALA A 11 -14.11 0.91 -4.12
N GLY A 12 -13.65 1.79 -3.25
CA GLY A 12 -12.71 1.45 -2.20
C GLY A 12 -12.75 2.46 -1.05
N ALA A 13 -12.14 2.07 0.04
CA ALA A 13 -11.96 2.93 1.20
C ALA A 13 -10.67 2.59 1.93
N ARG A 14 -10.14 3.56 2.66
CA ARG A 14 -9.03 3.36 3.59
C ARG A 14 -9.29 4.06 4.92
N THR A 15 -8.66 3.59 5.95
CA THR A 15 -8.53 4.37 7.18
C THR A 15 -7.57 5.54 6.99
N PRO A 16 -7.65 6.60 7.79
CA PRO A 16 -6.49 7.46 7.96
C PRO A 16 -5.31 6.61 8.44
N MET A 17 -4.09 7.03 8.14
CA MET A 17 -2.89 6.35 8.62
C MET A 17 -2.40 6.95 9.94
N GLY A 18 -2.26 6.09 10.95
CA GLY A 18 -1.67 6.44 12.25
C GLY A 18 -0.17 6.24 12.26
N ARG A 19 0.54 7.02 13.06
CA ARG A 19 1.97 6.83 13.34
C ARG A 19 2.17 5.68 14.33
N LEU A 20 3.40 5.18 14.39
CA LEU A 20 3.81 4.25 15.44
C LEU A 20 3.42 4.78 16.83
N LEU A 21 2.70 3.99 17.60
CA LEU A 21 2.15 4.35 18.92
C LEU A 21 1.21 5.58 18.90
N GLY A 22 0.71 5.93 17.73
CA GLY A 22 -0.19 7.08 17.51
C GLY A 22 -1.65 6.77 17.77
N SER A 23 -2.52 7.49 17.08
CA SER A 23 -3.98 7.46 17.34
C SER A 23 -4.61 6.09 17.11
N LEU A 24 -4.08 5.27 16.21
CA LEU A 24 -4.63 3.94 15.90
C LEU A 24 -4.06 2.80 16.75
N LYS A 25 -3.22 3.08 17.74
CA LYS A 25 -2.54 2.07 18.58
C LYS A 25 -3.48 1.09 19.31
N GLY A 26 -4.73 1.47 19.53
CA GLY A 26 -5.73 0.63 20.19
C GLY A 26 -6.41 -0.41 19.29
N PHE A 27 -6.12 -0.41 18.00
CA PHE A 27 -6.75 -1.28 17.01
C PHE A 27 -5.78 -2.33 16.46
N SER A 28 -6.27 -3.56 16.34
CA SER A 28 -5.54 -4.61 15.61
C SER A 28 -5.60 -4.36 14.10
N GLY A 29 -4.73 -5.04 13.34
CA GLY A 29 -4.82 -5.00 11.87
C GLY A 29 -6.21 -5.43 11.36
N ALA A 30 -6.83 -6.43 12.01
CA ALA A 30 -8.16 -6.89 11.66
C ALA A 30 -9.27 -5.87 11.97
N ASP A 31 -9.13 -5.06 13.02
CA ASP A 31 -10.08 -3.96 13.29
C ASP A 31 -9.98 -2.91 12.18
N LEU A 32 -8.76 -2.50 11.83
CA LEU A 32 -8.52 -1.52 10.76
C LEU A 32 -9.03 -2.03 9.41
N GLY A 33 -8.74 -3.31 9.10
CA GLY A 33 -9.27 -3.99 7.91
C GLY A 33 -10.80 -3.99 7.86
N GLY A 34 -11.43 -4.24 9.01
CA GLY A 34 -12.90 -4.18 9.14
C GLY A 34 -13.47 -2.82 8.77
N PHE A 35 -12.85 -1.73 9.22
CA PHE A 35 -13.28 -0.36 8.87
C PHE A 35 -13.13 -0.09 7.36
N ALA A 36 -11.99 -0.47 6.78
CA ALA A 36 -11.74 -0.27 5.36
C ALA A 36 -12.69 -1.09 4.47
N ILE A 37 -12.92 -2.37 4.80
CA ILE A 37 -13.82 -3.25 4.06
C ILE A 37 -15.25 -2.71 4.14
N LYS A 38 -15.72 -2.36 5.34
CA LYS A 38 -17.07 -1.80 5.53
C LYS A 38 -17.24 -0.54 4.69
N GLY A 39 -16.31 0.40 4.76
CA GLY A 39 -16.37 1.63 3.98
C GLY A 39 -16.33 1.38 2.47
N ALA A 40 -15.53 0.40 2.01
CA ALA A 40 -15.49 0.03 0.59
C ALA A 40 -16.84 -0.54 0.10
N LEU A 41 -17.48 -1.41 0.88
CA LEU A 41 -18.78 -1.98 0.56
C LEU A 41 -19.88 -0.91 0.53
N GLU A 42 -19.90 -0.01 1.52
CA GLU A 42 -20.85 1.11 1.59
C GLU A 42 -20.72 2.03 0.36
N LYS A 43 -19.48 2.39 -0.01
CA LYS A 43 -19.22 3.21 -1.20
C LYS A 43 -19.54 2.50 -2.51
N ALA A 44 -19.38 1.18 -2.57
CA ALA A 44 -19.72 0.37 -3.74
C ALA A 44 -21.20 0.12 -3.90
N GLY A 45 -22.02 0.35 -2.85
CA GLY A 45 -23.42 -0.05 -2.85
C GLY A 45 -23.63 -1.56 -2.88
N VAL A 46 -22.64 -2.33 -2.37
CA VAL A 46 -22.65 -3.80 -2.32
C VAL A 46 -22.92 -4.25 -0.90
N SER A 47 -23.93 -5.12 -0.71
CA SER A 47 -24.20 -5.67 0.61
C SER A 47 -23.14 -6.72 0.99
N PRO A 48 -22.83 -6.88 2.28
CA PRO A 48 -21.87 -7.88 2.75
C PRO A 48 -22.19 -9.31 2.30
N GLU A 49 -23.47 -9.64 2.14
CA GLU A 49 -23.95 -10.96 1.71
C GLU A 49 -23.67 -11.27 0.23
N GLN A 50 -23.40 -10.25 -0.57
CA GLN A 50 -23.08 -10.41 -2.00
C GLN A 50 -21.60 -10.75 -2.25
N VAL A 51 -20.76 -10.65 -1.24
CA VAL A 51 -19.32 -10.90 -1.36
C VAL A 51 -19.07 -12.41 -1.46
N ASP A 52 -18.32 -12.82 -2.48
CA ASP A 52 -17.98 -14.23 -2.69
C ASP A 52 -16.68 -14.62 -1.96
N TYR A 53 -15.70 -13.69 -1.88
CA TYR A 53 -14.39 -13.98 -1.31
C TYR A 53 -13.71 -12.71 -0.78
N VAL A 54 -12.80 -12.87 0.19
CA VAL A 54 -12.02 -11.77 0.77
C VAL A 54 -10.53 -12.12 0.75
N ILE A 55 -9.69 -11.21 0.24
CA ILE A 55 -8.22 -11.35 0.27
C ILE A 55 -7.63 -10.09 0.89
N MET A 56 -6.99 -10.23 2.06
CA MET A 56 -6.31 -9.10 2.71
C MET A 56 -4.85 -9.41 2.95
N GLY A 57 -3.98 -8.48 2.52
CA GLY A 57 -2.57 -8.50 2.87
C GLY A 57 -2.35 -8.15 4.33
N GLN A 58 -1.51 -8.91 5.02
CA GLN A 58 -0.98 -8.56 6.33
C GLN A 58 0.37 -9.24 6.52
N VAL A 59 1.37 -8.47 6.88
CA VAL A 59 2.76 -8.95 7.02
C VAL A 59 3.02 -9.42 8.44
N LEU A 60 2.63 -8.62 9.42
CA LEU A 60 2.91 -8.85 10.84
C LEU A 60 1.77 -9.64 11.48
N GLN A 61 1.90 -10.97 11.45
CA GLN A 61 0.82 -11.87 11.83
C GLN A 61 1.02 -12.58 13.19
N ALA A 62 2.21 -12.48 13.80
CA ALA A 62 2.43 -13.08 15.11
C ALA A 62 1.50 -12.46 16.16
N GLY A 63 0.76 -13.30 16.87
CA GLY A 63 -0.22 -12.87 17.88
C GLY A 63 -1.51 -12.27 17.34
N ALA A 64 -1.69 -12.17 16.01
CA ALA A 64 -2.90 -11.62 15.40
C ALA A 64 -4.10 -12.58 15.38
N GLY A 65 -3.90 -13.83 15.77
CA GLY A 65 -4.92 -14.88 15.71
C GLY A 65 -5.00 -15.54 14.34
N GLN A 66 -5.97 -16.42 14.16
CA GLN A 66 -6.12 -17.16 12.92
C GLN A 66 -6.74 -16.28 11.84
N ILE A 67 -6.16 -16.33 10.65
CA ILE A 67 -6.67 -15.72 9.41
C ILE A 67 -7.15 -14.27 9.64
N PRO A 68 -6.26 -13.31 9.84
CA PRO A 68 -6.64 -11.90 10.10
C PRO A 68 -7.59 -11.30 9.05
N ALA A 69 -7.48 -11.71 7.77
CA ALA A 69 -8.40 -11.31 6.71
C ALA A 69 -9.84 -11.74 7.01
N ARG A 70 -10.04 -12.95 7.54
CA ARG A 70 -11.37 -13.43 7.91
C ARG A 70 -11.93 -12.69 9.10
N GLN A 71 -11.09 -12.37 10.07
CA GLN A 71 -11.49 -11.54 11.22
C GLN A 71 -11.96 -10.16 10.74
N ALA A 72 -11.21 -9.52 9.84
CA ALA A 72 -11.58 -8.24 9.26
C ALA A 72 -12.91 -8.32 8.47
N ALA A 73 -13.10 -9.35 7.66
CA ALA A 73 -14.33 -9.59 6.91
C ALA A 73 -15.56 -9.66 7.82
N VAL A 74 -15.48 -10.44 8.89
CA VAL A 74 -16.58 -10.58 9.87
C VAL A 74 -16.85 -9.27 10.62
N LYS A 75 -15.79 -8.55 10.99
CA LYS A 75 -15.91 -7.21 11.63
C LYS A 75 -16.57 -6.19 10.69
N ALA A 76 -16.43 -6.34 9.39
CA ALA A 76 -17.12 -5.53 8.38
C ALA A 76 -18.57 -5.94 8.11
N GLY A 77 -19.04 -7.03 8.72
CA GLY A 77 -20.39 -7.57 8.54
C GLY A 77 -20.52 -8.63 7.46
N ILE A 78 -19.42 -9.04 6.81
CA ILE A 78 -19.44 -10.13 5.83
C ILE A 78 -19.77 -11.44 6.55
N PRO A 79 -20.71 -12.26 6.02
CA PRO A 79 -21.14 -13.50 6.69
C PRO A 79 -19.99 -14.52 6.87
N MET A 80 -20.10 -15.32 7.91
CA MET A 80 -19.17 -16.42 8.19
C MET A 80 -19.12 -17.49 7.08
N SER A 81 -20.10 -17.54 6.19
CA SER A 81 -20.11 -18.43 5.02
C SER A 81 -19.14 -17.99 3.92
N VAL A 82 -18.69 -16.73 3.91
CA VAL A 82 -17.76 -16.19 2.90
C VAL A 82 -16.32 -16.56 3.29
N PRO A 83 -15.58 -17.27 2.43
CA PRO A 83 -14.19 -17.60 2.70
C PRO A 83 -13.28 -16.39 2.60
N ALA A 84 -12.13 -16.46 3.29
CA ALA A 84 -11.14 -15.39 3.28
C ALA A 84 -9.71 -15.93 3.32
N LEU A 85 -8.78 -15.19 2.72
CA LEU A 85 -7.35 -15.49 2.67
C LEU A 85 -6.54 -14.30 3.15
N THR A 86 -5.59 -14.55 4.05
CA THR A 86 -4.55 -13.59 4.41
C THR A 86 -3.28 -13.91 3.63
N ILE A 87 -2.73 -12.92 2.94
CA ILE A 87 -1.48 -13.09 2.18
C ILE A 87 -0.36 -12.21 2.74
N ASN A 88 0.86 -12.69 2.61
CA ASN A 88 2.07 -11.97 2.93
C ASN A 88 3.06 -12.04 1.77
N LYS A 89 3.28 -10.90 1.12
CA LYS A 89 4.34 -10.64 0.15
C LYS A 89 5.04 -9.33 0.51
N VAL A 90 5.26 -9.12 1.80
CA VAL A 90 5.80 -7.89 2.39
C VAL A 90 5.03 -6.66 1.89
N CYS A 91 5.70 -5.60 1.44
CA CYS A 91 5.07 -4.36 0.95
C CYS A 91 4.13 -4.56 -0.25
N LEU A 92 4.29 -5.66 -0.97
CA LEU A 92 3.52 -6.00 -2.16
C LEU A 92 2.16 -6.65 -1.86
N SER A 93 1.88 -6.97 -0.59
CA SER A 93 0.72 -7.77 -0.19
C SER A 93 -0.61 -7.15 -0.65
N GLY A 94 -0.80 -5.84 -0.46
CA GLY A 94 -2.05 -5.17 -0.80
C GLY A 94 -2.35 -5.15 -2.30
N ILE A 95 -1.36 -4.86 -3.12
CA ILE A 95 -1.53 -4.85 -4.59
C ILE A 95 -1.65 -6.27 -5.14
N ASN A 96 -0.94 -7.23 -4.52
CA ASN A 96 -1.02 -8.64 -4.88
C ASN A 96 -2.41 -9.21 -4.58
N ALA A 97 -3.05 -8.79 -3.48
CA ALA A 97 -4.43 -9.15 -3.17
C ALA A 97 -5.40 -8.72 -4.28
N ILE A 98 -5.26 -7.50 -4.80
CA ILE A 98 -6.07 -7.00 -5.92
C ILE A 98 -5.80 -7.82 -7.20
N ALA A 99 -4.54 -8.10 -7.50
CA ALA A 99 -4.18 -8.91 -8.66
C ALA A 99 -4.71 -10.35 -8.56
N MET A 100 -4.71 -10.94 -7.36
CA MET A 100 -5.31 -12.27 -7.14
C MET A 100 -6.83 -12.24 -7.31
N ALA A 101 -7.51 -11.20 -6.83
CA ALA A 101 -8.94 -11.01 -7.05
C ALA A 101 -9.27 -10.94 -8.55
N ASP A 102 -8.52 -10.16 -9.33
CA ASP A 102 -8.64 -10.12 -10.79
C ASP A 102 -8.45 -11.50 -11.41
N GLN A 103 -7.44 -12.25 -10.99
CA GLN A 103 -7.16 -13.59 -11.49
C GLN A 103 -8.29 -14.59 -11.18
N MET A 104 -8.85 -14.56 -9.98
CA MET A 104 -9.99 -15.40 -9.60
C MET A 104 -11.25 -15.08 -10.42
N ILE A 105 -11.53 -13.80 -10.62
CA ILE A 105 -12.66 -13.34 -11.45
C ILE A 105 -12.45 -13.77 -12.91
N ARG A 106 -11.26 -13.56 -13.48
CA ARG A 106 -10.93 -13.97 -14.84
C ARG A 106 -10.94 -15.48 -15.05
N ALA A 107 -10.71 -16.25 -13.96
CA ALA A 107 -10.84 -17.70 -13.97
C ALA A 107 -12.30 -18.17 -13.89
N GLY A 108 -13.24 -17.27 -13.59
CA GLY A 108 -14.67 -17.61 -13.44
C GLY A 108 -15.02 -18.28 -12.11
N GLU A 109 -14.14 -18.17 -11.10
CA GLU A 109 -14.38 -18.75 -9.78
C GLU A 109 -15.33 -17.89 -8.94
N TYR A 110 -15.21 -16.57 -9.04
CA TYR A 110 -15.98 -15.59 -8.25
C TYR A 110 -16.34 -14.38 -9.09
N ASP A 111 -17.41 -13.70 -8.71
CA ASP A 111 -17.84 -12.45 -9.34
C ASP A 111 -17.51 -11.22 -8.49
N ILE A 112 -17.60 -11.32 -7.16
CA ILE A 112 -17.41 -10.18 -6.23
C ILE A 112 -16.37 -10.54 -5.17
N VAL A 113 -15.22 -9.90 -5.22
CA VAL A 113 -14.10 -10.14 -4.31
C VAL A 113 -13.70 -8.83 -3.62
N VAL A 114 -13.63 -8.84 -2.30
CA VAL A 114 -13.02 -7.76 -1.54
C VAL A 114 -11.53 -8.02 -1.43
N ALA A 115 -10.71 -7.08 -1.86
CA ALA A 115 -9.26 -7.20 -1.84
C ALA A 115 -8.61 -5.96 -1.22
N GLY A 116 -7.54 -6.15 -0.49
CA GLY A 116 -6.82 -5.03 0.10
C GLY A 116 -5.69 -5.44 1.03
N GLY A 117 -5.47 -4.66 2.05
CA GLY A 117 -4.47 -4.94 3.06
C GLY A 117 -4.69 -4.14 4.34
N GLN A 118 -4.13 -4.65 5.40
CA GLN A 118 -4.28 -4.14 6.75
C GLN A 118 -2.98 -4.36 7.52
N GLU A 119 -2.62 -3.44 8.39
CA GLU A 119 -1.43 -3.58 9.23
C GLU A 119 -1.57 -2.73 10.48
N SER A 120 -1.28 -3.31 11.64
CA SER A 120 -0.95 -2.59 12.84
C SER A 120 0.50 -2.87 13.19
N MET A 121 1.40 -2.01 12.74
CA MET A 121 2.82 -2.16 13.06
C MET A 121 3.07 -1.88 14.55
N THR A 122 2.26 -0.99 15.14
CA THR A 122 2.29 -0.69 16.57
C THR A 122 2.06 -1.92 17.44
N ASN A 123 1.16 -2.82 17.02
CA ASN A 123 0.79 -4.00 17.81
C ASN A 123 1.59 -5.26 17.46
N ALA A 124 2.62 -5.15 16.63
CA ALA A 124 3.55 -6.24 16.39
C ALA A 124 4.29 -6.62 17.70
N PRO A 125 4.25 -7.90 18.10
CA PRO A 125 4.83 -8.31 19.37
C PRO A 125 6.35 -8.48 19.31
N HIS A 126 6.97 -8.59 20.46
CA HIS A 126 8.31 -9.16 20.59
C HIS A 126 8.23 -10.68 20.71
N LEU A 127 9.15 -11.37 20.05
CA LEU A 127 9.18 -12.82 19.96
C LEU A 127 10.23 -13.39 20.92
N LEU A 128 9.83 -14.38 21.69
CA LEU A 128 10.71 -15.16 22.53
C LEU A 128 11.02 -16.50 21.83
N GLU A 129 12.10 -16.52 21.05
CA GLU A 129 12.53 -17.70 20.31
C GLU A 129 12.98 -18.82 21.24
N LYS A 130 12.87 -20.07 20.80
CA LYS A 130 13.26 -21.28 21.56
C LYS A 130 12.57 -21.44 22.93
N SER A 131 11.52 -20.71 23.21
CA SER A 131 10.77 -20.76 24.47
C SER A 131 10.21 -22.17 24.77
N ARG A 132 9.89 -22.97 23.74
CA ARG A 132 9.41 -24.34 23.92
C ARG A 132 10.46 -25.30 24.44
N GLU A 133 11.73 -25.06 24.12
CA GLU A 133 12.88 -25.83 24.66
C GLU A 133 13.26 -25.39 26.06
N GLY A 134 12.86 -24.17 26.44
CA GLY A 134 13.22 -23.50 27.69
C GLY A 134 14.62 -22.86 27.65
N TYR A 135 14.89 -22.07 28.68
CA TYR A 135 16.14 -21.35 28.83
C TYR A 135 16.83 -21.85 30.11
N LYS A 136 18.15 -22.07 30.02
CA LYS A 136 18.92 -22.58 31.17
C LYS A 136 19.42 -21.41 32.03
N TYR A 137 20.68 -21.05 31.93
CA TYR A 137 21.31 -20.02 32.72
C TYR A 137 21.69 -18.82 31.86
N GLY A 138 21.49 -17.59 32.35
CA GLY A 138 21.81 -16.35 31.66
C GLY A 138 20.62 -15.65 31.01
N ASP A 139 20.88 -14.50 30.43
CA ASP A 139 19.87 -13.65 29.78
C ASP A 139 19.40 -14.22 28.45
N VAL A 140 18.20 -13.79 28.04
CA VAL A 140 17.64 -14.09 26.71
C VAL A 140 17.29 -12.79 25.99
N THR A 141 17.52 -12.78 24.69
CA THR A 141 17.12 -11.68 23.81
C THR A 141 15.72 -11.95 23.25
N VAL A 142 14.84 -10.97 23.30
CA VAL A 142 13.58 -10.98 22.57
C VAL A 142 13.78 -10.27 21.23
N ARG A 143 13.14 -10.78 20.18
CA ARG A 143 13.24 -10.25 18.83
C ARG A 143 11.99 -9.45 18.49
N ASP A 144 12.17 -8.24 17.99
CA ASP A 144 11.07 -7.41 17.51
C ASP A 144 10.53 -7.99 16.20
N HIS A 145 9.28 -8.46 16.21
CA HIS A 145 8.61 -9.02 15.03
C HIS A 145 8.50 -8.01 13.89
N MET A 146 8.18 -6.75 14.19
CA MET A 146 8.09 -5.70 13.18
C MET A 146 9.42 -5.48 12.48
N ALA A 147 10.50 -5.37 13.24
CA ALA A 147 11.82 -5.16 12.68
C ALA A 147 12.29 -6.37 11.87
N TYR A 148 12.18 -7.57 12.42
CA TYR A 148 12.77 -8.77 11.84
C TYR A 148 11.98 -9.34 10.66
N ASP A 149 10.66 -9.47 10.80
CA ASP A 149 9.83 -10.08 9.75
C ASP A 149 9.29 -9.05 8.73
N GLY A 150 9.30 -7.77 9.07
CA GLY A 150 8.81 -6.71 8.20
C GLY A 150 9.87 -5.82 7.55
N LEU A 151 10.98 -5.54 8.26
CA LEU A 151 11.94 -4.48 7.89
C LEU A 151 13.40 -4.95 7.82
N TRP A 152 13.63 -6.26 7.77
CA TRP A 152 14.96 -6.89 7.72
C TRP A 152 15.10 -7.75 6.46
N ASP A 153 16.18 -7.55 5.72
CA ASP A 153 16.50 -8.41 4.58
C ASP A 153 17.15 -9.72 5.05
N ALA A 154 16.45 -10.82 4.79
CA ALA A 154 16.89 -12.15 5.20
C ALA A 154 18.09 -12.68 4.39
N PHE A 155 18.36 -12.14 3.19
CA PHE A 155 19.42 -12.61 2.30
C PHE A 155 20.75 -11.95 2.60
N THR A 156 20.75 -10.69 2.99
CA THR A 156 21.98 -9.93 3.31
C THR A 156 22.12 -9.66 4.80
N ASP A 157 21.15 -10.11 5.61
CA ASP A 157 21.14 -9.98 7.07
C ASP A 157 21.33 -8.54 7.57
N GLN A 158 20.53 -7.61 7.00
CA GLN A 158 20.59 -6.20 7.35
C GLN A 158 19.21 -5.53 7.27
N ALA A 159 19.07 -4.39 7.94
CA ALA A 159 17.85 -3.58 7.85
C ALA A 159 17.62 -3.11 6.40
N MET A 160 16.33 -2.99 6.00
CA MET A 160 15.95 -2.55 4.65
C MET A 160 16.56 -1.18 4.30
N GLY A 161 16.66 -0.26 5.27
CA GLY A 161 17.31 1.02 5.06
C GLY A 161 18.82 0.90 4.82
N SER A 162 19.51 0.00 5.51
CA SER A 162 20.93 -0.27 5.29
C SER A 162 21.18 -0.91 3.93
N LEU A 163 20.32 -1.83 3.51
CA LEU A 163 20.35 -2.42 2.17
C LEU A 163 20.19 -1.34 1.09
N THR A 164 19.18 -0.46 1.24
CA THR A 164 18.93 0.62 0.29
C THR A 164 20.07 1.62 0.25
N GLU A 165 20.68 1.95 1.40
CA GLU A 165 21.87 2.81 1.47
C GLU A 165 23.06 2.18 0.73
N SER A 166 23.36 0.90 0.97
CA SER A 166 24.47 0.21 0.32
C SER A 166 24.28 0.06 -1.19
N ALA A 167 23.03 0.01 -1.65
CA ALA A 167 22.66 -0.06 -3.06
C ALA A 167 22.53 1.31 -3.74
N ASN A 168 22.71 2.42 -3.01
CA ASN A 168 22.66 3.78 -3.56
C ASN A 168 23.96 4.13 -4.31
N THR A 169 24.24 3.38 -5.38
CA THR A 169 25.47 3.45 -6.17
C THR A 169 25.20 3.44 -7.67
N GLY A 170 26.18 3.86 -8.48
CA GLY A 170 26.08 3.81 -9.94
C GLY A 170 24.88 4.61 -10.49
N ASP A 171 24.13 4.01 -11.38
CA ASP A 171 23.00 4.68 -12.06
C ASP A 171 21.79 4.96 -11.15
N VAL A 172 21.72 4.32 -9.99
CA VAL A 172 20.68 4.52 -8.97
C VAL A 172 21.17 5.31 -7.76
N ALA A 173 22.37 5.93 -7.87
CA ALA A 173 22.90 6.81 -6.84
C ALA A 173 22.17 8.16 -6.86
N PHE A 174 21.68 8.57 -5.71
CA PHE A 174 21.10 9.89 -5.48
C PHE A 174 21.76 10.56 -4.28
N THR A 175 22.01 11.85 -4.40
CA THR A 175 22.59 12.63 -3.32
C THR A 175 21.62 12.76 -2.16
N ARG A 176 22.13 13.23 -1.04
CA ARG A 176 21.33 13.57 0.13
C ARG A 176 20.29 14.66 -0.20
N GLU A 177 20.72 15.67 -0.95
CA GLU A 177 19.90 16.81 -1.34
C GLU A 177 18.74 16.39 -2.23
N GLU A 178 18.98 15.56 -3.25
CA GLU A 178 17.93 15.02 -4.12
C GLU A 178 16.88 14.23 -3.34
N GLN A 179 17.32 13.42 -2.37
CA GLN A 179 16.42 12.64 -1.52
C GLN A 179 15.63 13.53 -0.56
N ASP A 180 16.22 14.57 0.00
CA ASP A 180 15.55 15.54 0.87
C ASP A 180 14.53 16.39 0.09
N GLU A 181 14.84 16.82 -1.13
CA GLU A 181 13.91 17.53 -2.03
C GLU A 181 12.68 16.66 -2.37
N PHE A 182 12.91 15.41 -2.75
CA PHE A 182 11.83 14.46 -3.03
C PHE A 182 10.94 14.26 -1.79
N SER A 183 11.54 14.13 -0.62
CA SER A 183 10.82 13.90 0.64
C SER A 183 10.02 15.13 1.07
N ALA A 184 10.58 16.32 0.92
CA ALA A 184 9.88 17.58 1.18
C ALA A 184 8.67 17.72 0.24
N ARG A 185 8.84 17.41 -1.05
CA ARG A 185 7.77 17.40 -2.04
C ARG A 185 6.64 16.47 -1.63
N SER A 186 6.95 15.27 -1.15
CA SER A 186 5.93 14.31 -0.67
C SER A 186 5.06 14.93 0.43
N HIS A 187 5.65 15.55 1.44
CA HIS A 187 4.91 16.21 2.52
C HIS A 187 4.08 17.40 2.04
N GLN A 188 4.64 18.25 1.17
CA GLN A 188 3.96 19.44 0.66
C GLN A 188 2.76 19.08 -0.21
N LEU A 189 2.90 18.08 -1.09
CA LEU A 189 1.82 17.60 -1.93
C LEU A 189 0.72 16.91 -1.09
N ALA A 190 1.09 16.09 -0.12
CA ALA A 190 0.12 15.45 0.77
C ALA A 190 -0.67 16.47 1.61
N ALA A 191 0.01 17.47 2.15
CA ALA A 191 -0.63 18.54 2.90
C ALA A 191 -1.59 19.38 2.01
N LYS A 192 -1.18 19.66 0.78
CA LYS A 192 -2.02 20.35 -0.20
C LYS A 192 -3.24 19.48 -0.56
N ALA A 193 -3.05 18.21 -0.85
CA ALA A 193 -4.13 17.29 -1.20
C ALA A 193 -5.17 17.18 -0.08
N TRP A 194 -4.75 17.10 1.18
CA TRP A 194 -5.66 17.16 2.33
C TRP A 194 -6.45 18.46 2.40
N LYS A 195 -5.77 19.59 2.23
CA LYS A 195 -6.42 20.92 2.24
C LYS A 195 -7.44 21.05 1.12
N ASP A 196 -7.15 20.48 -0.04
CA ASP A 196 -8.03 20.55 -1.22
C ASP A 196 -9.12 19.46 -1.21
N GLY A 197 -9.21 18.61 -0.16
CA GLY A 197 -10.22 17.57 -0.02
C GLY A 197 -10.02 16.36 -0.94
N LEU A 198 -8.84 16.16 -1.51
CA LEU A 198 -8.60 15.09 -2.50
C LEU A 198 -8.57 13.68 -1.88
N PHE A 199 -8.50 13.57 -0.55
CA PHE A 199 -8.58 12.29 0.17
C PHE A 199 -9.97 11.97 0.74
N ASP A 200 -10.93 12.89 0.62
CA ASP A 200 -12.28 12.71 1.19
C ASP A 200 -13.01 11.51 0.56
N ASP A 201 -12.77 11.26 -0.73
CA ASP A 201 -13.38 10.15 -1.46
C ASP A 201 -12.84 8.77 -1.04
N GLU A 202 -11.66 8.69 -0.45
CA GLU A 202 -11.04 7.41 -0.08
C GLU A 202 -11.02 7.15 1.43
N VAL A 203 -10.92 8.20 2.26
CA VAL A 203 -10.79 8.05 3.71
C VAL A 203 -12.14 7.84 4.40
N VAL A 204 -12.20 6.86 5.28
CA VAL A 204 -13.30 6.68 6.23
C VAL A 204 -12.81 7.01 7.63
N PRO A 205 -13.56 7.84 8.39
CA PRO A 205 -13.19 8.15 9.76
C PRO A 205 -13.14 6.92 10.64
N VAL A 206 -12.21 6.90 11.60
CA VAL A 206 -12.14 5.87 12.64
C VAL A 206 -12.56 6.48 13.97
N SER A 207 -13.61 5.96 14.54
CA SER A 207 -14.10 6.37 15.84
C SER A 207 -13.29 5.72 16.95
N ILE A 208 -12.53 6.52 17.69
CA ILE A 208 -11.62 6.05 18.76
C ILE A 208 -12.32 6.21 20.11
N PRO A 209 -12.65 5.10 20.80
CA PRO A 209 -13.28 5.17 22.11
C PRO A 209 -12.40 5.96 23.10
N GLN A 210 -13.04 6.86 23.83
CA GLN A 210 -12.38 7.64 24.88
C GLN A 210 -12.73 7.06 26.26
N ARG A 211 -11.81 7.22 27.22
CA ARG A 211 -12.07 6.78 28.61
C ARG A 211 -13.25 7.52 29.25
N LYS A 212 -13.46 8.78 28.84
CA LYS A 212 -14.59 9.63 29.25
C LYS A 212 -14.99 10.52 28.08
N GLY A 213 -16.30 10.76 27.93
CA GLY A 213 -16.83 11.62 26.86
C GLY A 213 -17.11 10.87 25.56
N GLU A 214 -17.38 11.66 24.50
CA GLU A 214 -17.66 11.14 23.17
C GLU A 214 -16.39 10.55 22.53
N PRO A 215 -16.54 9.56 21.63
CA PRO A 215 -15.43 9.05 20.84
C PRO A 215 -14.74 10.15 20.04
N LEU A 216 -13.43 10.03 19.87
CA LEU A 216 -12.67 10.90 19.00
C LEU A 216 -12.73 10.38 17.56
N GLU A 217 -13.23 11.22 16.67
CA GLU A 217 -13.21 10.91 15.22
C GLU A 217 -11.84 11.20 14.62
N PHE A 218 -11.07 10.15 14.34
CA PHE A 218 -9.79 10.24 13.67
C PHE A 218 -10.01 10.23 12.15
N LYS A 219 -9.71 11.36 11.47
CA LYS A 219 -10.14 11.64 10.09
C LYS A 219 -9.00 11.86 9.11
N SER A 220 -7.78 12.14 9.57
CA SER A 220 -6.68 12.56 8.70
C SER A 220 -5.40 11.80 8.99
N ASP A 221 -4.54 11.69 7.98
CA ASP A 221 -3.24 11.03 8.10
C ASP A 221 -2.33 11.78 9.06
N GLU A 222 -1.82 11.08 10.04
CA GLU A 222 -1.13 11.63 11.21
C GLU A 222 0.34 11.99 10.93
N GLY A 223 0.89 11.43 9.83
CA GLY A 223 2.31 11.54 9.50
C GLY A 223 2.72 12.80 8.77
N ILE A 224 1.77 13.52 8.18
CA ILE A 224 2.06 14.68 7.32
C ILE A 224 2.61 15.85 8.13
N ARG A 225 3.70 16.43 7.63
CA ARG A 225 4.35 17.63 8.18
C ARG A 225 4.39 18.70 7.08
N ALA A 226 3.39 19.57 7.07
CA ALA A 226 3.17 20.54 6.01
C ALA A 226 4.30 21.57 5.86
N ASP A 227 5.06 21.82 6.92
CA ASP A 227 6.18 22.76 7.00
C ASP A 227 7.54 22.14 6.63
N THR A 228 7.56 20.88 6.18
CA THR A 228 8.78 20.19 5.78
C THR A 228 9.39 20.83 4.53
N THR A 229 10.68 21.16 4.62
CA THR A 229 11.51 21.66 3.52
C THR A 229 12.78 20.83 3.38
N ALA A 230 13.45 20.89 2.23
CA ALA A 230 14.75 20.25 2.04
C ALA A 230 15.78 20.75 3.07
N ASP A 231 15.78 22.05 3.38
CA ASP A 231 16.66 22.63 4.41
C ASP A 231 16.39 22.07 5.81
N SER A 232 15.12 21.85 6.16
CA SER A 232 14.77 21.26 7.46
C SER A 232 15.19 19.79 7.54
N LEU A 233 15.05 19.04 6.44
CA LEU A 233 15.49 17.64 6.34
C LEU A 233 17.02 17.54 6.33
N GLY A 234 17.72 18.47 5.70
CA GLY A 234 19.19 18.54 5.64
C GLY A 234 19.87 18.54 7.01
N LYS A 235 19.15 18.90 8.08
CA LYS A 235 19.64 18.88 9.46
C LYS A 235 19.61 17.52 10.13
N LEU A 236 18.91 16.55 9.52
CA LEU A 236 18.80 15.20 10.07
C LEU A 236 20.10 14.42 9.88
N ARG A 237 20.41 13.54 10.82
CA ARG A 237 21.57 12.64 10.72
C ARG A 237 21.23 11.45 9.82
N PRO A 238 22.22 10.90 9.09
CA PRO A 238 22.05 9.60 8.43
C PRO A 238 21.56 8.54 9.41
N ALA A 239 20.61 7.71 8.97
CA ALA A 239 19.94 6.74 9.84
C ALA A 239 20.51 5.32 9.73
N PHE A 240 21.11 4.97 8.58
CA PHE A 240 21.45 3.58 8.26
C PHE A 240 22.96 3.33 8.02
N ALA A 241 23.75 4.37 7.83
CA ALA A 241 25.20 4.33 7.74
C ALA A 241 25.78 5.63 8.27
N LYS A 242 27.00 5.58 8.82
CA LYS A 242 27.64 6.77 9.43
C LYS A 242 27.81 7.93 8.43
N GLU A 243 28.23 7.61 7.22
CA GLU A 243 28.43 8.55 6.10
C GLU A 243 27.33 8.33 5.03
N GLY A 244 26.12 7.94 5.45
CA GLY A 244 25.02 7.64 4.56
C GLY A 244 24.28 8.87 4.08
N THR A 245 23.39 8.65 3.10
CA THR A 245 22.53 9.68 2.50
C THR A 245 21.09 9.57 2.98
N ILE A 246 20.67 8.38 3.41
CA ILE A 246 19.28 8.12 3.84
C ILE A 246 19.09 8.49 5.32
N THR A 247 18.04 9.25 5.58
CA THR A 247 17.65 9.69 6.92
C THR A 247 16.27 9.17 7.30
N ALA A 248 15.86 9.39 8.53
CA ALA A 248 14.48 9.16 8.94
C ALA A 248 13.46 10.02 8.16
N GLY A 249 13.89 11.14 7.58
CA GLY A 249 13.06 12.04 6.77
C GLY A 249 12.92 11.61 5.31
N SER A 250 13.81 10.76 4.80
CA SER A 250 13.76 10.22 3.45
C SER A 250 13.38 8.73 3.39
N ALA A 251 12.92 8.20 4.51
CA ALA A 251 12.32 6.88 4.65
C ALA A 251 10.83 7.02 4.97
N SER A 252 10.02 6.04 4.54
CA SER A 252 8.61 5.98 4.92
C SER A 252 8.43 5.76 6.41
N GLN A 253 7.34 6.25 6.95
CA GLN A 253 7.04 6.16 8.37
C GLN A 253 6.46 4.79 8.73
N ILE A 254 6.85 4.25 9.88
CA ILE A 254 6.20 3.10 10.52
C ILE A 254 4.77 3.53 10.87
N SER A 255 3.77 2.78 10.41
CA SER A 255 2.40 3.24 10.40
C SER A 255 1.39 2.12 10.64
N ASP A 256 0.19 2.53 11.06
CA ASP A 256 -0.99 1.66 11.19
C ASP A 256 -2.04 2.11 10.19
N GLY A 257 -2.73 1.17 9.54
CA GLY A 257 -3.81 1.49 8.60
C GLY A 257 -4.30 0.29 7.81
N ALA A 258 -5.38 0.50 7.08
CA ALA A 258 -5.95 -0.48 6.16
C ALA A 258 -6.60 0.20 4.96
N ALA A 259 -6.61 -0.51 3.83
CA ALA A 259 -7.32 -0.13 2.62
C ALA A 259 -7.95 -1.37 1.98
N ALA A 260 -9.13 -1.21 1.41
CA ALA A 260 -9.82 -2.27 0.69
C ALA A 260 -10.54 -1.72 -0.54
N VAL A 261 -10.63 -2.54 -1.57
CA VAL A 261 -11.40 -2.27 -2.78
C VAL A 261 -12.37 -3.41 -3.03
N VAL A 262 -13.51 -3.09 -3.62
CA VAL A 262 -14.47 -4.07 -4.12
C VAL A 262 -14.14 -4.32 -5.58
N VAL A 263 -13.66 -5.52 -5.89
CA VAL A 263 -13.34 -5.98 -7.24
C VAL A 263 -14.46 -6.86 -7.74
N MET A 264 -14.88 -6.65 -8.97
CA MET A 264 -16.04 -7.34 -9.52
C MET A 264 -15.79 -7.68 -10.99
N SER A 265 -16.44 -8.75 -11.50
CA SER A 265 -16.49 -8.91 -12.95
C SER A 265 -17.27 -7.73 -13.55
N LYS A 266 -16.81 -7.20 -14.69
CA LYS A 266 -17.49 -6.09 -15.37
C LYS A 266 -18.95 -6.44 -15.67
N ALA A 267 -19.19 -7.67 -16.10
CA ALA A 267 -20.54 -8.17 -16.37
C ALA A 267 -21.44 -8.15 -15.12
N LYS A 268 -20.89 -8.49 -13.95
CA LYS A 268 -21.64 -8.43 -12.68
C LYS A 268 -21.91 -7.00 -12.27
N ALA A 269 -20.98 -6.08 -12.46
CA ALA A 269 -21.20 -4.66 -12.19
C ALA A 269 -22.32 -4.09 -13.07
N GLU A 270 -22.32 -4.43 -14.37
CA GLU A 270 -23.38 -4.06 -15.30
C GLU A 270 -24.74 -4.68 -14.92
N GLU A 271 -24.77 -5.97 -14.55
CA GLU A 271 -25.99 -6.66 -14.06
C GLU A 271 -26.59 -5.96 -12.84
N LEU A 272 -25.75 -5.48 -11.92
CA LEU A 272 -26.16 -4.80 -10.70
C LEU A 272 -26.42 -3.29 -10.92
N GLY A 273 -26.20 -2.77 -12.14
CA GLY A 273 -26.35 -1.34 -12.44
C GLY A 273 -25.36 -0.44 -11.71
N LEU A 274 -24.16 -0.98 -11.41
CA LEU A 274 -23.12 -0.25 -10.70
C LEU A 274 -22.16 0.43 -11.69
N THR A 275 -21.74 1.62 -11.35
CA THR A 275 -20.58 2.27 -11.97
C THR A 275 -19.29 1.79 -11.30
N TRP A 276 -18.16 1.98 -11.95
CA TRP A 276 -16.86 1.59 -11.40
C TRP A 276 -15.82 2.70 -11.54
N LEU A 277 -14.83 2.66 -10.64
CA LEU A 277 -13.70 3.61 -10.64
C LEU A 277 -12.73 3.31 -11.78
N ALA A 278 -12.37 2.05 -11.95
CA ALA A 278 -11.35 1.64 -12.92
C ALA A 278 -11.54 0.21 -13.39
N GLU A 279 -11.09 -0.07 -14.62
CA GLU A 279 -10.84 -1.43 -15.10
C GLU A 279 -9.42 -1.86 -14.71
N ILE A 280 -9.28 -3.11 -14.26
CA ILE A 280 -7.98 -3.68 -13.91
C ILE A 280 -7.29 -4.19 -15.17
N GLY A 281 -6.12 -3.66 -15.44
CA GLY A 281 -5.25 -4.09 -16.52
C GLY A 281 -4.23 -5.15 -16.09
N ALA A 282 -3.08 -5.16 -16.74
CA ALA A 282 -2.05 -6.16 -16.49
C ALA A 282 -1.37 -5.99 -15.11
N HIS A 283 -1.02 -7.12 -14.53
CA HIS A 283 -0.16 -7.23 -13.35
C HIS A 283 1.27 -7.58 -13.79
N GLY A 284 2.24 -6.73 -13.44
CA GLY A 284 3.66 -6.95 -13.64
C GLY A 284 4.31 -7.44 -12.33
N VAL A 285 4.99 -8.58 -12.40
CA VAL A 285 5.70 -9.17 -11.26
C VAL A 285 7.14 -9.42 -11.65
N VAL A 286 8.08 -8.91 -10.87
CA VAL A 286 9.53 -9.08 -11.08
C VAL A 286 10.21 -9.47 -9.78
N ALA A 287 11.41 -10.02 -9.90
CA ALA A 287 12.28 -10.33 -8.77
C ALA A 287 13.73 -10.34 -9.19
N GLY A 288 14.63 -10.01 -8.27
CA GLY A 288 16.08 -10.08 -8.46
C GLY A 288 16.65 -8.94 -9.33
N PRO A 289 17.95 -9.08 -9.69
CA PRO A 289 18.83 -10.25 -9.46
C PRO A 289 19.29 -10.45 -8.02
N ASP A 290 19.11 -9.45 -7.16
CA ASP A 290 19.43 -9.45 -5.74
C ASP A 290 18.25 -8.92 -4.91
N SER A 291 18.46 -8.61 -3.63
CA SER A 291 17.39 -8.08 -2.75
C SER A 291 17.23 -6.56 -2.78
N CYS A 292 17.93 -5.83 -3.66
CA CYS A 292 17.85 -4.38 -3.78
C CYS A 292 16.44 -3.90 -4.23
N LEU A 293 16.07 -2.71 -3.82
CA LEU A 293 14.71 -2.21 -3.96
C LEU A 293 14.52 -1.18 -5.09
N GLN A 294 15.55 -0.38 -5.37
CA GLN A 294 15.42 0.89 -6.10
C GLN A 294 14.77 0.78 -7.47
N GLN A 295 15.07 -0.28 -8.21
CA GLN A 295 14.59 -0.47 -9.58
C GLN A 295 13.37 -1.39 -9.69
N GLN A 296 12.98 -2.06 -8.62
CA GLN A 296 11.90 -3.04 -8.65
C GLN A 296 10.55 -2.48 -9.12
N PRO A 297 10.11 -1.28 -8.66
CA PRO A 297 8.87 -0.71 -9.17
C PRO A 297 8.92 -0.42 -10.68
N ALA A 298 10.03 0.13 -11.17
CA ALA A 298 10.20 0.44 -12.59
C ALA A 298 10.15 -0.82 -13.44
N MET A 299 10.93 -1.85 -13.09
CA MET A 299 10.92 -3.13 -13.83
C MET A 299 9.52 -3.78 -13.83
N ALA A 300 8.79 -3.68 -12.72
CA ALA A 300 7.42 -4.20 -12.64
C ALA A 300 6.46 -3.42 -13.54
N ILE A 301 6.58 -2.08 -13.60
CA ILE A 301 5.79 -1.23 -14.49
C ILE A 301 6.11 -1.56 -15.96
N GLU A 302 7.37 -1.65 -16.35
CA GLU A 302 7.77 -2.03 -17.71
C GLU A 302 7.14 -3.37 -18.13
N LYS A 303 7.18 -4.36 -17.22
CA LYS A 303 6.59 -5.67 -17.48
C LYS A 303 5.06 -5.62 -17.59
N ALA A 304 4.39 -4.82 -16.76
CA ALA A 304 2.95 -4.62 -16.86
C ALA A 304 2.57 -3.90 -18.15
N CYS A 305 3.27 -2.83 -18.51
CA CYS A 305 3.07 -2.09 -19.77
C CYS A 305 3.28 -2.99 -20.98
N ALA A 306 4.32 -3.81 -20.99
CA ALA A 306 4.58 -4.76 -22.08
C ALA A 306 3.43 -5.77 -22.28
N LYS A 307 2.81 -6.25 -21.19
CA LYS A 307 1.62 -7.11 -21.26
C LYS A 307 0.39 -6.40 -21.80
N GLU A 308 0.28 -5.09 -21.58
CA GLU A 308 -0.80 -4.23 -22.10
C GLU A 308 -0.56 -3.77 -23.54
N GLY A 309 0.65 -3.94 -24.06
CA GLY A 309 1.05 -3.43 -25.38
C GLY A 309 1.21 -1.93 -25.41
N ILE A 310 1.56 -1.30 -24.27
CA ILE A 310 1.85 0.13 -24.13
C ILE A 310 3.28 0.33 -23.63
N SER A 311 3.75 1.56 -23.67
CA SER A 311 5.02 1.97 -23.06
C SER A 311 4.79 2.72 -21.74
N PRO A 312 5.77 2.82 -20.84
CA PRO A 312 5.66 3.68 -19.66
C PRO A 312 5.37 5.16 -19.98
N ALA A 313 5.77 5.64 -21.15
CA ALA A 313 5.50 7.01 -21.58
C ALA A 313 3.99 7.27 -21.86
N ASP A 314 3.22 6.22 -22.16
CA ASP A 314 1.79 6.29 -22.40
C ASP A 314 0.96 6.38 -21.11
N LEU A 315 1.61 6.26 -19.93
CA LEU A 315 0.94 6.40 -18.66
C LEU A 315 0.66 7.89 -18.36
N ASP A 316 -0.57 8.17 -17.95
CA ASP A 316 -0.99 9.52 -17.55
C ASP A 316 -0.50 9.85 -16.14
N LEU A 317 -0.60 8.88 -15.22
CA LEU A 317 -0.16 8.98 -13.84
C LEU A 317 0.50 7.69 -13.36
N VAL A 318 1.41 7.83 -12.40
CA VAL A 318 2.09 6.71 -11.75
C VAL A 318 2.13 6.92 -10.24
N GLU A 319 1.71 5.92 -9.50
CA GLU A 319 1.91 5.82 -8.05
C GLU A 319 3.03 4.82 -7.76
N ILE A 320 4.14 5.30 -7.20
CA ILE A 320 5.26 4.47 -6.73
C ILE A 320 5.34 4.61 -5.22
N ASN A 321 5.20 3.50 -4.50
CA ASN A 321 5.28 3.55 -3.04
C ASN A 321 6.66 4.04 -2.58
N GLU A 322 6.69 5.07 -1.78
CA GLU A 322 7.90 5.73 -1.29
C GLU A 322 8.45 5.02 -0.04
N ALA A 323 8.88 3.75 -0.19
CA ALA A 323 9.55 3.05 0.91
C ALA A 323 10.77 3.86 1.39
N PHE A 324 11.52 4.40 0.42
CA PHE A 324 12.61 5.37 0.56
C PHE A 324 12.54 6.36 -0.61
N ALA A 325 13.01 7.57 -0.44
CA ALA A 325 13.11 8.56 -1.54
C ALA A 325 13.95 8.01 -2.70
N ALA A 326 15.03 7.29 -2.40
CA ALA A 326 15.88 6.65 -3.40
C ALA A 326 15.12 5.68 -4.32
N VAL A 327 14.09 4.99 -3.84
CA VAL A 327 13.25 4.09 -4.65
C VAL A 327 12.39 4.87 -5.65
N GLY A 328 11.74 5.94 -5.18
CA GLY A 328 10.93 6.80 -6.04
C GLY A 328 11.76 7.47 -7.14
N LEU A 329 12.90 8.03 -6.76
CA LEU A 329 13.83 8.70 -7.67
C LEU A 329 14.41 7.73 -8.72
N ALA A 330 14.92 6.57 -8.28
CA ALA A 330 15.51 5.59 -9.19
C ALA A 330 14.48 5.04 -10.17
N SER A 331 13.27 4.74 -9.72
CA SER A 331 12.22 4.21 -10.56
C SER A 331 11.71 5.25 -11.56
N ALA A 332 11.51 6.50 -11.15
CA ALA A 332 11.11 7.57 -12.07
C ALA A 332 12.18 7.83 -13.15
N LYS A 333 13.46 7.87 -12.75
CA LYS A 333 14.59 8.03 -13.65
C LYS A 333 14.69 6.88 -14.68
N MET A 334 14.58 5.64 -14.21
CA MET A 334 14.64 4.46 -15.09
C MET A 334 13.52 4.44 -16.13
N LEU A 335 12.32 4.84 -15.74
CA LEU A 335 11.17 4.91 -16.62
C LEU A 335 11.17 6.16 -17.53
N GLY A 336 12.07 7.11 -17.32
CA GLY A 336 12.08 8.39 -18.04
C GLY A 336 10.82 9.22 -17.80
N LEU A 337 10.20 9.08 -16.63
CA LEU A 337 8.98 9.81 -16.28
C LEU A 337 9.28 11.20 -15.75
N ASP A 338 8.42 12.14 -16.11
CA ASP A 338 8.35 13.43 -15.44
C ASP A 338 7.90 13.21 -13.98
N VAL A 339 8.63 13.79 -13.04
CA VAL A 339 8.30 13.72 -11.62
C VAL A 339 6.90 14.26 -11.31
N ASP A 340 6.38 15.15 -12.14
CA ASP A 340 5.02 15.71 -12.03
C ASP A 340 3.91 14.72 -12.37
N LYS A 341 4.25 13.55 -12.92
CA LYS A 341 3.33 12.43 -13.11
C LYS A 341 3.38 11.41 -11.97
N VAL A 342 4.34 11.53 -11.07
CA VAL A 342 4.60 10.54 -10.02
C VAL A 342 4.14 11.08 -8.66
N ASN A 343 3.30 10.30 -7.96
CA ASN A 343 2.84 10.59 -6.60
C ASN A 343 2.34 12.04 -6.46
N VAL A 344 1.44 12.43 -7.33
CA VAL A 344 0.98 13.82 -7.51
C VAL A 344 0.31 14.42 -6.28
N ASN A 345 -0.11 13.59 -5.32
CA ASN A 345 -0.71 13.98 -4.06
C ASN A 345 0.13 13.56 -2.83
N GLY A 346 1.44 13.42 -3.03
CA GLY A 346 2.35 12.90 -2.01
C GLY A 346 2.32 11.37 -1.91
N GLY A 347 3.16 10.81 -1.07
CA GLY A 347 3.29 9.35 -0.93
C GLY A 347 3.68 8.92 0.48
N ALA A 348 4.21 7.71 0.61
CA ALA A 348 4.42 7.03 1.89
C ALA A 348 5.38 7.74 2.85
N ILE A 349 6.30 8.56 2.37
CA ILE A 349 7.17 9.38 3.22
C ILE A 349 6.32 10.33 4.08
N ALA A 350 5.32 10.94 3.48
CA ALA A 350 4.41 11.86 4.17
C ALA A 350 3.24 11.13 4.84
N LEU A 351 2.56 10.26 4.08
CA LEU A 351 1.31 9.61 4.49
C LEU A 351 1.53 8.47 5.46
N GLY A 352 2.63 7.72 5.31
CA GLY A 352 2.91 6.50 6.05
C GLY A 352 2.91 5.24 5.18
N HIS A 353 3.46 4.16 5.74
CA HIS A 353 3.61 2.88 5.05
C HIS A 353 3.21 1.69 5.94
N PRO A 354 1.92 1.51 6.23
CA PRO A 354 1.44 0.26 6.80
C PRO A 354 1.70 -0.86 5.78
N ILE A 355 2.63 -1.79 6.08
CA ILE A 355 3.29 -2.60 5.05
C ILE A 355 2.29 -3.38 4.20
N GLY A 356 1.37 -4.10 4.83
CA GLY A 356 0.38 -4.91 4.13
C GLY A 356 -0.71 -4.11 3.39
N MET A 357 -0.94 -2.85 3.78
CA MET A 357 -1.97 -1.98 3.23
C MET A 357 -1.54 -1.26 1.95
N SER A 358 -0.27 -0.84 1.88
CA SER A 358 0.17 0.23 0.96
C SER A 358 -0.13 -0.03 -0.50
N GLY A 359 -0.03 -1.27 -0.96
CA GLY A 359 -0.35 -1.60 -2.35
C GLY A 359 -1.82 -1.35 -2.72
N ALA A 360 -2.74 -1.62 -1.80
CA ALA A 360 -4.16 -1.32 -2.01
C ALA A 360 -4.44 0.19 -1.95
N ARG A 361 -3.77 0.92 -1.05
CA ARG A 361 -3.88 2.37 -0.94
C ARG A 361 -3.49 3.06 -2.23
N ILE A 362 -2.32 2.75 -2.80
CA ILE A 362 -1.86 3.43 -4.01
C ILE A 362 -2.70 3.08 -5.23
N ALA A 363 -3.19 1.85 -5.35
CA ALA A 363 -4.08 1.45 -6.44
C ALA A 363 -5.43 2.19 -6.38
N LEU A 364 -6.01 2.30 -5.18
CA LEU A 364 -7.26 3.05 -4.97
C LEU A 364 -7.06 4.54 -5.26
N HIS A 365 -6.01 5.15 -4.70
CA HIS A 365 -5.73 6.56 -4.90
C HIS A 365 -5.50 6.92 -6.36
N LEU A 366 -4.72 6.10 -7.08
CA LEU A 366 -4.48 6.26 -8.51
C LEU A 366 -5.78 6.25 -9.32
N ALA A 367 -6.68 5.30 -9.06
CA ALA A 367 -7.95 5.20 -9.74
C ALA A 367 -8.82 6.45 -9.52
N LEU A 368 -8.90 6.93 -8.27
CA LEU A 368 -9.65 8.14 -7.92
C LEU A 368 -9.03 9.40 -8.55
N GLU A 369 -7.71 9.51 -8.57
CA GLU A 369 -7.04 10.68 -9.15
C GLU A 369 -7.18 10.71 -10.68
N LEU A 370 -7.08 9.57 -11.36
CA LEU A 370 -7.38 9.48 -12.79
C LEU A 370 -8.84 9.86 -13.08
N GLN A 371 -9.78 9.41 -12.25
CA GLN A 371 -11.20 9.79 -12.40
C GLN A 371 -11.40 11.30 -12.27
N ARG A 372 -10.77 11.95 -11.28
CA ARG A 372 -10.83 13.41 -11.12
C ARG A 372 -10.28 14.18 -12.32
N ARG A 373 -9.33 13.59 -13.02
CA ARG A 373 -8.73 14.17 -14.25
C ARG A 373 -9.50 13.85 -15.52
N GLY A 374 -10.62 13.11 -15.40
CA GLY A 374 -11.49 12.82 -16.55
C GLY A 374 -11.18 11.49 -17.23
N GLY A 375 -10.40 10.63 -16.62
CA GLY A 375 -10.04 9.30 -17.12
C GLY A 375 -8.56 9.17 -17.45
N GLY A 376 -8.14 8.02 -17.93
CA GLY A 376 -6.77 7.77 -18.35
C GLY A 376 -6.24 6.39 -17.93
N VAL A 377 -4.96 6.17 -18.18
CA VAL A 377 -4.23 4.95 -17.85
C VAL A 377 -3.13 5.25 -16.85
N GLY A 378 -3.06 4.48 -15.78
CA GLY A 378 -2.02 4.65 -14.78
C GLY A 378 -1.44 3.33 -14.30
N ALA A 379 -0.31 3.42 -13.60
CA ALA A 379 0.34 2.29 -12.96
C ALA A 379 0.56 2.57 -11.46
N ALA A 380 0.20 1.61 -10.62
CA ALA A 380 0.57 1.59 -9.22
C ALA A 380 1.65 0.53 -9.01
N ALA A 381 2.76 0.87 -8.36
CA ALA A 381 3.87 -0.06 -8.17
C ALA A 381 4.58 0.11 -6.83
N LEU A 382 5.16 -0.99 -6.37
CA LEU A 382 5.96 -1.04 -5.14
C LEU A 382 7.18 -1.93 -5.34
N CYS A 383 8.23 -1.64 -4.54
CA CYS A 383 9.23 -2.63 -4.18
C CYS A 383 8.76 -3.41 -2.94
N GLY A 384 9.25 -4.61 -2.77
CA GLY A 384 9.03 -5.42 -1.58
C GLY A 384 10.30 -6.08 -1.08
N GLY A 385 10.37 -6.34 0.21
CA GLY A 385 11.47 -7.08 0.80
C GLY A 385 11.75 -8.39 0.05
N GLY A 386 13.02 -8.77 -0.02
CA GLY A 386 13.48 -9.90 -0.83
C GLY A 386 13.69 -9.56 -2.32
N GLY A 387 13.80 -8.29 -2.67
CA GLY A 387 14.14 -7.85 -4.02
C GLY A 387 13.06 -8.18 -5.05
N GLN A 388 11.81 -7.90 -4.73
CA GLN A 388 10.68 -8.10 -5.63
C GLN A 388 9.98 -6.79 -5.97
N GLY A 389 9.27 -6.76 -7.08
CA GLY A 389 8.43 -5.66 -7.51
C GLY A 389 7.10 -6.13 -8.07
N ASP A 390 6.03 -5.43 -7.74
CA ASP A 390 4.71 -5.62 -8.32
C ASP A 390 4.20 -4.29 -8.86
N ALA A 391 3.53 -4.35 -10.01
CA ALA A 391 2.82 -3.22 -10.61
C ALA A 391 1.47 -3.65 -11.13
N LEU A 392 0.49 -2.78 -11.01
CA LEU A 392 -0.86 -2.97 -11.54
C LEU A 392 -1.22 -1.80 -12.46
N ILE A 393 -1.60 -2.10 -13.69
CA ILE A 393 -2.18 -1.10 -14.59
C ILE A 393 -3.67 -0.96 -14.25
N VAL A 394 -4.13 0.29 -14.17
CA VAL A 394 -5.55 0.62 -14.07
C VAL A 394 -5.95 1.56 -15.20
N ARG A 395 -7.15 1.35 -15.73
CA ARG A 395 -7.74 2.16 -16.79
C ARG A 395 -9.03 2.79 -16.26
N VAL A 396 -9.09 4.09 -16.26
CA VAL A 396 -10.29 4.82 -15.88
C VAL A 396 -10.97 5.32 -17.15
N PRO A 397 -12.20 4.91 -17.42
CA PRO A 397 -12.94 5.37 -18.59
C PRO A 397 -13.10 6.89 -18.61
N SER A 398 -13.01 7.49 -19.80
CA SER A 398 -13.30 8.92 -19.95
C SER A 398 -14.75 9.24 -19.61
N ALA A 399 -14.99 10.43 -19.07
CA ALA A 399 -16.34 10.89 -18.77
C ALA A 399 -17.25 10.78 -20.01
N GLY A 400 -18.27 9.92 -19.95
CA GLY A 400 -19.20 9.61 -21.06
C GLY A 400 -19.09 8.19 -21.63
N GLN A 401 -18.15 7.38 -21.19
CA GLN A 401 -18.03 5.97 -21.61
C GLN A 401 -18.56 4.97 -20.56
N ASN A 402 -18.98 5.45 -19.40
CA ASN A 402 -19.63 4.66 -18.35
C ASN A 402 -21.15 4.78 -18.51
N GLY A 403 -21.72 3.95 -19.37
CA GLY A 403 -23.17 3.87 -19.60
C GLY A 403 -23.52 2.55 -20.26
#